data_8f80e8ea8b24297a0a6dd60c817a1de4
#
_entry.id   8f80e8ea8b24297a0a6dd60c817a1de4
#
_cell.length_a   1.000
_cell.length_b   1.000
_cell.length_c   1.000
_cell.angle_alpha   90.00
_cell.angle_beta   90.00
_cell.angle_gamma   90.00
#
_symmetry.space_group_name_H-M   'P 1'
#
loop_
_entity.id
_entity.type
_entity.pdbx_description
1 polymer ?
#
loop_
_entity_poly.entity_id
_entity_poly.type
_entity_poly.pdbx_seq_one_letter_code
_entity_poly.pdbx_strand_id
1 'polypeptide(L)'
;MSKLLEDLKYRDLVYQQTDEEGIKELLEKESVSIYCGTDPTGNSLHIGHLLPFLTLKRFQQHGHKPVILVGGGTGIIGDPSGRSEERQLQSLEVIEDNARRLEAQLRNIFRGDDNIEFVNNRDWLGKLSMIEFLRDYGKLVNINYLLAKDSISSRLDNGLSFTEFSYTILQGIDYAYLNEHHNVKLQIGGSDQWGNITTGLEIMRKLRGDVEAYGFTIPLMLKSDGTKFGKSTGGAVWLDPEQTTPYEFYQFWFNTADTEVVPALKKFTFLEKDKIEALRESSEKEPHLRLAQKALAEEMVKIVHGEKALESALNITKALFSGNIKELTHDELKAAVKGMPKSEFEKKEYNIVDFLVESKLVQSKRQAREDVNNGAVYVNGDKVTDLEYVVEAKDRLEDGFTVLRRGKKKYLLVEYK
;
A
#
# COMPACT_ATOMS: atom_id res chain seq x y z
N MET A 1 30.76 7.86 -4.57
CA MET A 1 29.55 6.99 -4.40
C MET A 1 28.38 7.72 -4.99
N SER A 2 27.54 7.06 -5.78
CA SER A 2 26.32 7.69 -6.36
C SER A 2 25.45 8.25 -5.23
N LYS A 3 24.99 9.50 -5.36
CA LYS A 3 24.07 10.12 -4.40
C LYS A 3 22.82 9.24 -4.15
N LEU A 4 22.36 8.53 -5.19
CA LEU A 4 21.26 7.59 -5.11
C LEU A 4 21.58 6.42 -4.17
N LEU A 5 22.72 5.75 -4.34
CA LEU A 5 23.09 4.61 -3.49
C LEU A 5 23.34 5.01 -2.03
N GLU A 6 23.85 6.21 -1.79
CA GLU A 6 23.97 6.78 -0.44
C GLU A 6 22.58 7.01 0.19
N ASP A 7 21.65 7.60 -0.57
CA ASP A 7 20.26 7.80 -0.11
C ASP A 7 19.56 6.46 0.17
N LEU A 8 19.70 5.46 -0.72
CA LEU A 8 19.14 4.13 -0.50
C LEU A 8 19.70 3.44 0.75
N LYS A 9 21.02 3.55 0.99
CA LYS A 9 21.67 3.02 2.20
C LYS A 9 21.19 3.75 3.47
N TYR A 10 21.12 5.09 3.45
CA TYR A 10 20.59 5.88 4.57
C TYR A 10 19.15 5.49 4.94
N ARG A 11 18.34 5.12 3.93
CA ARG A 11 16.93 4.75 4.10
C ARG A 11 16.70 3.27 4.42
N ASP A 12 17.76 2.49 4.58
CA ASP A 12 17.69 1.04 4.79
C ASP A 12 16.89 0.33 3.67
N LEU A 13 17.12 0.74 2.41
CA LEU A 13 16.46 0.19 1.22
C LEU A 13 17.36 -0.77 0.41
N VAL A 14 18.55 -1.08 0.89
CA VAL A 14 19.47 -2.03 0.27
C VAL A 14 19.49 -3.31 1.12
N TYR A 15 19.06 -4.45 0.53
CA TYR A 15 19.09 -5.73 1.22
C TYR A 15 20.07 -6.71 0.56
N GLN A 16 19.87 -7.06 -0.71
CA GLN A 16 20.77 -7.92 -1.48
C GLN A 16 21.04 -7.29 -2.84
N GLN A 17 22.25 -7.48 -3.32
CA GLN A 17 22.70 -7.06 -4.65
C GLN A 17 23.51 -8.20 -5.26
N THR A 18 23.33 -8.45 -6.56
CA THR A 18 24.10 -9.49 -7.26
C THR A 18 25.56 -9.11 -7.47
N ASP A 19 25.81 -7.81 -7.65
CA ASP A 19 27.14 -7.23 -7.77
C ASP A 19 27.06 -5.74 -7.37
N GLU A 20 27.59 -5.40 -6.20
CA GLU A 20 27.52 -4.03 -5.66
C GLU A 20 28.32 -3.03 -6.51
N GLU A 21 29.53 -3.38 -6.90
CA GLU A 21 30.39 -2.48 -7.69
C GLU A 21 29.87 -2.35 -9.13
N GLY A 22 29.43 -3.45 -9.75
CA GLY A 22 28.84 -3.41 -11.09
C GLY A 22 27.57 -2.57 -11.16
N ILE A 23 26.69 -2.67 -10.16
CA ILE A 23 25.48 -1.82 -10.05
C ILE A 23 25.87 -0.35 -9.88
N LYS A 24 26.85 -0.05 -9.04
CA LYS A 24 27.34 1.31 -8.82
C LYS A 24 27.90 1.91 -10.10
N GLU A 25 28.81 1.22 -10.77
CA GLU A 25 29.40 1.66 -12.02
C GLU A 25 28.33 1.89 -13.10
N LEU A 26 27.37 0.98 -13.22
CA LEU A 26 26.25 1.10 -14.16
C LEU A 26 25.43 2.36 -13.91
N LEU A 27 25.03 2.63 -12.66
CA LEU A 27 24.18 3.77 -12.28
C LEU A 27 24.92 5.11 -12.36
N GLU A 28 26.25 5.13 -12.26
CA GLU A 28 27.07 6.34 -12.42
C GLU A 28 27.38 6.67 -13.88
N LYS A 29 27.38 5.66 -14.74
CA LYS A 29 27.79 5.78 -16.14
C LYS A 29 26.68 6.23 -17.07
N GLU A 30 25.45 5.76 -16.86
CA GLU A 30 24.35 5.98 -17.80
C GLU A 30 22.97 6.01 -17.14
N SER A 31 21.97 6.50 -17.88
CA SER A 31 20.57 6.32 -17.53
C SER A 31 20.16 4.88 -17.80
N VAL A 32 19.72 4.19 -16.76
CA VAL A 32 19.42 2.74 -16.78
C VAL A 32 17.91 2.51 -16.79
N SER A 33 17.45 1.59 -17.64
CA SER A 33 16.09 1.05 -17.54
C SER A 33 16.05 0.01 -16.41
N ILE A 34 15.15 0.22 -15.45
CA ILE A 34 15.05 -0.56 -14.21
C ILE A 34 13.62 -1.10 -14.07
N TYR A 35 13.47 -2.40 -13.86
CA TYR A 35 12.15 -3.00 -13.80
C TYR A 35 11.75 -3.49 -12.42
N CYS A 36 10.47 -3.32 -12.13
CA CYS A 36 9.77 -3.92 -11.00
C CYS A 36 8.41 -4.42 -11.47
N GLY A 37 8.04 -5.64 -11.09
CA GLY A 37 6.76 -6.26 -11.47
C GLY A 37 5.77 -6.38 -10.32
N THR A 38 4.48 -6.47 -10.69
CA THR A 38 3.40 -6.84 -9.77
C THR A 38 2.34 -7.67 -10.47
N ASP A 39 1.89 -8.74 -9.83
CA ASP A 39 0.79 -9.56 -10.33
C ASP A 39 -0.56 -8.98 -9.92
N PRO A 40 -1.53 -8.87 -10.86
CA PRO A 40 -2.86 -8.32 -10.61
C PRO A 40 -3.79 -9.34 -9.94
N THR A 41 -3.39 -9.85 -8.77
CA THR A 41 -4.13 -10.85 -7.99
C THR A 41 -5.25 -10.27 -7.12
N GLY A 42 -5.44 -8.97 -7.14
CA GLY A 42 -6.50 -8.22 -6.48
C GLY A 42 -6.83 -6.95 -7.26
N ASN A 43 -7.99 -6.37 -7.00
CA ASN A 43 -8.49 -5.18 -7.68
C ASN A 43 -7.84 -3.87 -7.20
N SER A 44 -6.94 -3.93 -6.22
CA SER A 44 -6.16 -2.80 -5.72
C SER A 44 -4.82 -3.26 -5.17
N LEU A 45 -3.82 -2.39 -5.24
CA LEU A 45 -2.64 -2.46 -4.42
C LEU A 45 -2.96 -2.03 -2.98
N HIS A 46 -2.18 -2.49 -2.03
CA HIS A 46 -2.19 -2.02 -0.65
C HIS A 46 -0.80 -1.49 -0.26
N ILE A 47 -0.71 -0.82 0.88
CA ILE A 47 0.54 -0.17 1.31
C ILE A 47 1.75 -1.11 1.39
N GLY A 48 1.55 -2.42 1.57
CA GLY A 48 2.63 -3.41 1.52
C GLY A 48 3.30 -3.54 0.16
N HIS A 49 2.64 -3.13 -0.93
CA HIS A 49 3.20 -3.12 -2.27
C HIS A 49 3.94 -1.82 -2.62
N LEU A 50 3.82 -0.77 -1.79
CA LEU A 50 4.36 0.55 -2.13
C LEU A 50 5.88 0.59 -2.17
N LEU A 51 6.55 -0.11 -1.26
CA LEU A 51 7.98 0.09 -1.03
C LEU A 51 8.86 -0.19 -2.27
N PRO A 52 8.66 -1.28 -3.04
CA PRO A 52 9.38 -1.50 -4.29
C PRO A 52 9.16 -0.37 -5.31
N PHE A 53 7.92 0.10 -5.47
CA PHE A 53 7.58 1.15 -6.42
C PHE A 53 8.06 2.53 -5.98
N LEU A 54 8.03 2.85 -4.70
CA LEU A 54 8.63 4.10 -4.19
C LEU A 54 10.14 4.07 -4.31
N THR A 55 10.77 2.90 -4.14
CA THR A 55 12.20 2.73 -4.41
C THR A 55 12.48 2.95 -5.90
N LEU A 56 11.69 2.34 -6.79
CA LEU A 56 11.81 2.55 -8.24
C LEU A 56 11.62 4.03 -8.62
N LYS A 57 10.69 4.75 -7.97
CA LYS A 57 10.50 6.19 -8.18
C LYS A 57 11.73 7.01 -7.74
N ARG A 58 12.50 6.57 -6.74
CA ARG A 58 13.79 7.22 -6.38
C ARG A 58 14.81 7.11 -7.50
N PHE A 59 14.89 5.96 -8.17
CA PHE A 59 15.73 5.81 -9.36
C PHE A 59 15.26 6.77 -10.47
N GLN A 60 13.95 6.94 -10.68
CA GLN A 60 13.43 7.92 -11.65
C GLN A 60 13.88 9.35 -11.32
N GLN A 61 13.76 9.76 -10.05
CA GLN A 61 14.18 11.08 -9.57
C GLN A 61 15.70 11.34 -9.78
N HIS A 62 16.49 10.30 -9.97
CA HIS A 62 17.93 10.36 -10.27
C HIS A 62 18.25 10.15 -11.75
N GLY A 63 17.24 10.22 -12.63
CA GLY A 63 17.41 10.20 -14.08
C GLY A 63 17.40 8.81 -14.72
N HIS A 64 17.07 7.76 -13.98
CA HIS A 64 16.89 6.41 -14.52
C HIS A 64 15.46 6.19 -15.00
N LYS A 65 15.25 5.20 -15.88
CA LYS A 65 13.94 4.92 -16.48
C LYS A 65 13.24 3.74 -15.77
N PRO A 66 12.16 3.95 -15.02
CA PRO A 66 11.30 2.87 -14.54
C PRO A 66 10.64 2.11 -15.69
N VAL A 67 10.63 0.79 -15.58
CA VAL A 67 9.79 -0.12 -16.37
C VAL A 67 8.92 -0.89 -15.40
N ILE A 68 7.63 -0.63 -15.42
CA ILE A 68 6.66 -1.29 -14.53
C ILE A 68 5.99 -2.42 -15.28
N LEU A 69 6.22 -3.64 -14.81
CA LEU A 69 5.58 -4.82 -15.37
C LEU A 69 4.30 -5.14 -14.60
N VAL A 70 3.19 -5.18 -15.32
CA VAL A 70 1.94 -5.72 -14.82
C VAL A 70 1.83 -7.18 -15.28
N GLY A 71 1.76 -8.09 -14.34
CA GLY A 71 1.82 -9.53 -14.57
C GLY A 71 0.51 -10.13 -15.09
N GLY A 72 -0.01 -9.67 -16.23
CA GLY A 72 -1.23 -10.22 -16.82
C GLY A 72 -1.09 -11.69 -17.27
N GLY A 73 0.14 -12.14 -17.56
CA GLY A 73 0.45 -13.55 -17.84
C GLY A 73 0.76 -14.34 -16.55
N THR A 74 1.65 -13.81 -15.71
CA THR A 74 2.06 -14.48 -14.44
C THR A 74 0.98 -14.45 -13.38
N GLY A 75 0.11 -13.43 -13.36
CA GLY A 75 -1.01 -13.34 -12.42
C GLY A 75 -2.03 -14.47 -12.53
N ILE A 76 -2.12 -15.12 -13.71
CA ILE A 76 -2.97 -16.31 -13.92
C ILE A 76 -2.37 -17.55 -13.23
N ILE A 77 -1.05 -17.57 -13.08
CA ILE A 77 -0.28 -18.68 -12.49
C ILE A 77 -0.18 -18.51 -10.97
N GLY A 78 0.28 -17.36 -10.53
CA GLY A 78 0.46 -16.99 -9.12
C GLY A 78 1.84 -17.27 -8.55
N ASP A 79 2.48 -16.22 -8.00
CA ASP A 79 3.79 -16.31 -7.35
C ASP A 79 3.70 -17.07 -6.02
N PRO A 80 4.48 -18.15 -5.81
CA PRO A 80 4.56 -18.88 -4.55
C PRO A 80 5.40 -18.15 -3.48
N SER A 81 6.18 -17.14 -3.85
CA SER A 81 7.13 -16.46 -2.95
C SER A 81 6.43 -15.83 -1.73
N GLY A 82 6.96 -16.15 -0.52
CA GLY A 82 6.46 -15.59 0.74
C GLY A 82 5.07 -16.08 1.16
N ARG A 83 4.61 -17.24 0.64
CA ARG A 83 3.31 -17.85 0.94
C ARG A 83 3.44 -19.28 1.46
N SER A 84 2.44 -19.67 2.25
CA SER A 84 2.31 -21.05 2.78
C SER A 84 1.33 -21.91 1.99
N GLU A 85 0.43 -21.30 1.20
CA GLU A 85 -0.66 -21.99 0.48
C GLU A 85 -0.69 -21.57 -0.99
N GLU A 86 -1.22 -22.46 -1.84
CA GLU A 86 -1.44 -22.21 -3.26
C GLU A 86 -2.49 -21.13 -3.49
N ARG A 87 -2.30 -20.31 -4.52
CA ARG A 87 -3.29 -19.30 -4.90
C ARG A 87 -4.48 -19.93 -5.60
N GLN A 88 -5.67 -19.42 -5.30
CA GLN A 88 -6.84 -19.71 -6.13
C GLN A 88 -6.69 -19.01 -7.48
N LEU A 89 -6.82 -19.79 -8.55
CA LEU A 89 -6.76 -19.29 -9.91
C LEU A 89 -7.97 -18.38 -10.20
N GLN A 90 -7.71 -17.24 -10.80
CA GLN A 90 -8.73 -16.28 -11.22
C GLN A 90 -8.97 -16.39 -12.73
N SER A 91 -10.16 -15.97 -13.18
CA SER A 91 -10.44 -15.91 -14.62
C SER A 91 -9.59 -14.83 -15.31
N LEU A 92 -9.38 -14.99 -16.62
CA LEU A 92 -8.66 -14.01 -17.43
C LEU A 92 -9.28 -12.61 -17.37
N GLU A 93 -10.59 -12.51 -17.40
CA GLU A 93 -11.34 -11.24 -17.33
C GLU A 93 -11.07 -10.50 -16.02
N VAL A 94 -11.05 -11.22 -14.90
CA VAL A 94 -10.73 -10.66 -13.58
C VAL A 94 -9.29 -10.16 -13.53
N ILE A 95 -8.35 -10.94 -14.05
CA ILE A 95 -6.93 -10.56 -14.11
C ILE A 95 -6.72 -9.31 -14.99
N GLU A 96 -7.40 -9.23 -16.13
CA GLU A 96 -7.32 -8.07 -17.03
C GLU A 96 -7.93 -6.80 -16.40
N ASP A 97 -9.06 -6.91 -15.69
CA ASP A 97 -9.64 -5.77 -14.99
C ASP A 97 -8.74 -5.30 -13.86
N ASN A 98 -8.25 -6.24 -13.05
CA ASN A 98 -7.28 -5.94 -12.00
C ASN A 98 -6.03 -5.27 -12.57
N ALA A 99 -5.48 -5.77 -13.68
CA ALA A 99 -4.29 -5.21 -14.33
C ALA A 99 -4.49 -3.73 -14.68
N ARG A 100 -5.63 -3.38 -15.29
CA ARG A 100 -5.98 -1.98 -15.61
C ARG A 100 -6.05 -1.10 -14.35
N ARG A 101 -6.67 -1.61 -13.27
CA ARG A 101 -6.79 -0.89 -12.00
C ARG A 101 -5.44 -0.66 -11.34
N LEU A 102 -4.60 -1.68 -11.27
CA LEU A 102 -3.25 -1.58 -10.70
C LEU A 102 -2.38 -0.61 -11.50
N GLU A 103 -2.41 -0.70 -12.83
CA GLU A 103 -1.69 0.23 -13.70
C GLU A 103 -2.12 1.68 -13.46
N ALA A 104 -3.42 1.95 -13.35
CA ALA A 104 -3.94 3.29 -13.06
C ALA A 104 -3.43 3.83 -11.71
N GLN A 105 -3.39 2.99 -10.67
CA GLN A 105 -2.85 3.37 -9.36
C GLN A 105 -1.35 3.67 -9.43
N LEU A 106 -0.58 2.86 -10.14
CA LEU A 106 0.86 3.08 -10.32
C LEU A 106 1.14 4.33 -11.16
N ARG A 107 0.39 4.59 -12.23
CA ARG A 107 0.49 5.84 -13.00
C ARG A 107 0.25 7.06 -12.12
N ASN A 108 -0.68 6.98 -11.17
CA ASN A 108 -0.91 8.07 -10.23
C ASN A 108 0.28 8.29 -9.26
N ILE A 109 0.93 7.23 -8.80
CA ILE A 109 2.15 7.33 -7.97
C ILE A 109 3.30 7.96 -8.76
N PHE A 110 3.45 7.59 -10.03
CA PHE A 110 4.54 8.07 -10.89
C PHE A 110 4.21 9.36 -11.66
N ARG A 111 3.09 10.02 -11.36
CA ARG A 111 2.70 11.28 -12.02
C ARG A 111 3.80 12.34 -11.94
N GLY A 112 3.83 13.21 -12.95
CA GLY A 112 4.73 14.36 -13.02
C GLY A 112 6.06 14.11 -13.72
N ASP A 113 6.32 12.89 -14.20
CA ASP A 113 7.49 12.55 -15.01
C ASP A 113 7.09 11.47 -16.03
N ASP A 114 7.26 11.76 -17.30
CA ASP A 114 6.90 10.86 -18.41
C ASP A 114 8.01 9.85 -18.74
N ASN A 115 9.16 9.92 -18.07
CA ASN A 115 10.26 8.95 -18.24
C ASN A 115 9.94 7.65 -17.49
N ILE A 116 8.92 6.94 -17.96
CA ILE A 116 8.42 5.69 -17.39
C ILE A 116 7.77 4.84 -18.48
N GLU A 117 7.87 3.53 -18.36
CA GLU A 117 7.25 2.58 -19.27
C GLU A 117 6.40 1.57 -18.49
N PHE A 118 5.21 1.26 -19.03
CA PHE A 118 4.34 0.20 -18.51
C PHE A 118 4.24 -0.92 -19.53
N VAL A 119 4.46 -2.15 -19.08
CA VAL A 119 4.43 -3.34 -19.92
C VAL A 119 3.58 -4.44 -19.28
N ASN A 120 3.02 -5.32 -20.10
CA ASN A 120 2.24 -6.46 -19.65
C ASN A 120 2.89 -7.75 -20.18
N ASN A 121 3.29 -8.64 -19.30
CA ASN A 121 3.97 -9.87 -19.70
C ASN A 121 3.07 -10.87 -20.46
N ARG A 122 1.76 -10.68 -20.46
CA ARG A 122 0.87 -11.43 -21.34
C ARG A 122 1.18 -11.24 -22.83
N ASP A 123 1.76 -10.09 -23.20
CA ASP A 123 2.07 -9.77 -24.61
C ASP A 123 3.12 -10.70 -25.21
N TRP A 124 4.01 -11.27 -24.39
CA TRP A 124 5.02 -12.24 -24.82
C TRP A 124 4.78 -13.64 -24.25
N LEU A 125 4.45 -13.80 -22.96
CA LEU A 125 4.17 -15.11 -22.38
C LEU A 125 2.95 -15.77 -23.00
N GLY A 126 1.91 -14.99 -23.35
CA GLY A 126 0.71 -15.49 -24.00
C GLY A 126 0.93 -16.01 -25.43
N LYS A 127 2.05 -15.69 -26.04
CA LYS A 127 2.44 -16.17 -27.39
C LYS A 127 3.37 -17.40 -27.35
N LEU A 128 3.93 -17.66 -26.17
CA LEU A 128 4.88 -18.76 -25.96
C LEU A 128 4.11 -20.09 -25.92
N SER A 129 4.38 -20.97 -26.87
CA SER A 129 3.80 -22.33 -26.82
C SER A 129 4.43 -23.15 -25.70
N MET A 130 3.70 -24.15 -25.19
CA MET A 130 4.21 -25.08 -24.19
C MET A 130 5.49 -25.79 -24.64
N ILE A 131 5.58 -26.14 -25.92
CA ILE A 131 6.76 -26.83 -26.48
C ILE A 131 7.98 -25.90 -26.50
N GLU A 132 7.79 -24.64 -26.89
CA GLU A 132 8.86 -23.63 -26.86
C GLU A 132 9.31 -23.36 -25.42
N PHE A 133 8.37 -23.19 -24.49
CA PHE A 133 8.68 -23.05 -23.06
C PHE A 133 9.57 -24.17 -22.54
N LEU A 134 9.20 -25.42 -22.80
CA LEU A 134 9.96 -26.58 -22.33
C LEU A 134 11.31 -26.72 -23.06
N ARG A 135 11.34 -26.56 -24.38
CA ARG A 135 12.54 -26.75 -25.19
C ARG A 135 13.57 -25.64 -25.00
N ASP A 136 13.12 -24.38 -24.96
CA ASP A 136 14.03 -23.25 -25.06
C ASP A 136 14.39 -22.67 -23.67
N TYR A 137 13.45 -22.68 -22.74
CA TYR A 137 13.65 -22.16 -21.38
C TYR A 137 13.74 -23.26 -20.29
N GLY A 138 12.88 -24.26 -20.35
CA GLY A 138 12.83 -25.33 -19.34
C GLY A 138 14.18 -26.05 -19.19
N LYS A 139 14.88 -26.31 -20.31
CA LYS A 139 16.21 -26.96 -20.30
C LYS A 139 17.32 -26.07 -19.69
N LEU A 140 17.12 -24.76 -19.62
CA LEU A 140 18.13 -23.83 -19.09
C LEU A 140 18.17 -23.85 -17.57
N VAL A 141 17.12 -24.29 -16.91
CA VAL A 141 17.01 -24.23 -15.46
C VAL A 141 17.12 -25.64 -14.86
N ASN A 142 18.11 -25.85 -14.00
CA ASN A 142 18.31 -27.14 -13.33
C ASN A 142 17.29 -27.28 -12.19
N ILE A 143 16.62 -28.44 -12.13
CA ILE A 143 15.60 -28.73 -11.12
C ILE A 143 16.19 -28.62 -9.69
N ASN A 144 17.37 -29.16 -9.43
CA ASN A 144 18.00 -29.07 -8.11
C ASN A 144 18.30 -27.64 -7.71
N TYR A 145 18.64 -26.78 -8.66
CA TYR A 145 18.84 -25.35 -8.44
C TYR A 145 17.54 -24.66 -8.02
N LEU A 146 16.41 -24.98 -8.67
CA LEU A 146 15.11 -24.44 -8.29
C LEU A 146 14.65 -24.97 -6.93
N LEU A 147 14.80 -26.26 -6.67
CA LEU A 147 14.42 -26.88 -5.39
C LEU A 147 15.19 -26.31 -4.19
N ALA A 148 16.39 -25.79 -4.41
CA ALA A 148 17.19 -25.12 -3.39
C ALA A 148 16.79 -23.67 -3.10
N LYS A 149 15.87 -23.07 -3.88
CA LYS A 149 15.37 -21.72 -3.62
C LYS A 149 14.43 -21.70 -2.42
N ASP A 150 14.58 -20.73 -1.52
CA ASP A 150 13.76 -20.63 -0.29
C ASP A 150 12.27 -20.58 -0.59
N SER A 151 11.87 -19.87 -1.66
CA SER A 151 10.47 -19.77 -2.11
C SER A 151 9.86 -21.10 -2.53
N ILE A 152 10.68 -22.06 -2.93
CA ILE A 152 10.27 -23.41 -3.36
C ILE A 152 10.47 -24.41 -2.23
N SER A 153 11.67 -24.46 -1.63
CA SER A 153 12.00 -25.44 -0.57
C SER A 153 11.04 -25.36 0.62
N SER A 154 10.65 -24.16 1.04
CA SER A 154 9.69 -23.94 2.14
C SER A 154 8.27 -24.45 1.84
N ARG A 155 7.95 -24.73 0.57
CA ARG A 155 6.65 -25.18 0.11
C ARG A 155 6.57 -26.67 -0.20
N LEU A 156 7.71 -27.36 -0.34
CA LEU A 156 7.76 -28.78 -0.75
C LEU A 156 6.95 -29.69 0.18
N ASP A 157 7.05 -29.48 1.49
CA ASP A 157 6.35 -30.29 2.49
C ASP A 157 4.85 -30.06 2.53
N ASN A 158 4.40 -28.86 2.12
CA ASN A 158 2.99 -28.46 2.09
C ASN A 158 2.32 -28.71 0.72
N GLY A 159 3.07 -29.26 -0.23
CA GLY A 159 2.64 -29.48 -1.60
C GLY A 159 2.84 -28.21 -2.46
N LEU A 160 3.58 -28.36 -3.54
CA LEU A 160 3.85 -27.34 -4.54
C LEU A 160 3.39 -27.86 -5.90
N SER A 161 2.43 -27.20 -6.55
CA SER A 161 2.02 -27.63 -7.90
C SER A 161 3.11 -27.33 -8.92
N PHE A 162 3.10 -28.05 -10.04
CA PHE A 162 4.00 -27.73 -11.16
C PHE A 162 3.74 -26.32 -11.71
N THR A 163 2.52 -25.84 -11.63
CA THR A 163 2.13 -24.47 -12.02
C THR A 163 2.90 -23.44 -11.19
N GLU A 164 2.81 -23.48 -9.85
CA GLU A 164 3.56 -22.59 -8.98
C GLU A 164 5.09 -22.78 -9.11
N PHE A 165 5.56 -24.02 -9.23
CA PHE A 165 6.98 -24.32 -9.45
C PHE A 165 7.53 -23.65 -10.72
N SER A 166 6.74 -23.62 -11.79
CA SER A 166 7.14 -22.99 -13.06
C SER A 166 7.15 -21.46 -13.03
N TYR A 167 6.51 -20.83 -12.05
CA TYR A 167 6.43 -19.36 -11.93
C TYR A 167 7.80 -18.68 -11.98
N THR A 168 8.77 -19.20 -11.26
CA THR A 168 10.15 -18.68 -11.21
C THR A 168 10.79 -18.62 -12.60
N ILE A 169 10.49 -19.60 -13.47
CA ILE A 169 10.98 -19.61 -14.86
C ILE A 169 10.26 -18.53 -15.68
N LEU A 170 8.95 -18.36 -15.51
CA LEU A 170 8.17 -17.34 -16.23
C LEU A 170 8.67 -15.93 -15.91
N GLN A 171 8.88 -15.60 -14.63
CA GLN A 171 9.48 -14.31 -14.24
C GLN A 171 10.92 -14.17 -14.78
N GLY A 172 11.66 -15.25 -14.85
CA GLY A 172 12.99 -15.24 -15.48
C GLY A 172 12.95 -14.94 -16.98
N ILE A 173 11.93 -15.45 -17.69
CA ILE A 173 11.68 -15.11 -19.10
C ILE A 173 11.32 -13.63 -19.24
N ASP A 174 10.51 -13.07 -18.33
CA ASP A 174 10.16 -11.66 -18.30
C ASP A 174 11.43 -10.79 -18.26
N TYR A 175 12.36 -11.12 -17.36
CA TYR A 175 13.60 -10.36 -17.25
C TYR A 175 14.46 -10.48 -18.53
N ALA A 176 14.57 -11.68 -19.09
CA ALA A 176 15.30 -11.90 -20.34
C ALA A 176 14.69 -11.12 -21.52
N TYR A 177 13.37 -11.11 -21.61
CA TYR A 177 12.62 -10.36 -22.64
C TYR A 177 12.81 -8.84 -22.47
N LEU A 178 12.64 -8.33 -21.24
CA LEU A 178 12.79 -6.90 -20.95
C LEU A 178 14.22 -6.40 -21.15
N ASN A 179 15.23 -7.23 -20.83
CA ASN A 179 16.61 -6.89 -21.12
C ASN A 179 16.88 -6.77 -22.62
N GLU A 180 16.31 -7.70 -23.43
CA GLU A 180 16.52 -7.72 -24.88
C GLU A 180 15.74 -6.62 -25.63
N HIS A 181 14.48 -6.40 -25.26
CA HIS A 181 13.56 -5.54 -26.03
C HIS A 181 13.36 -4.14 -25.41
N HIS A 182 13.63 -3.96 -24.12
CA HIS A 182 13.43 -2.70 -23.39
C HIS A 182 14.71 -2.17 -22.73
N ASN A 183 15.88 -2.79 -23.03
CA ASN A 183 17.18 -2.43 -22.47
C ASN A 183 17.20 -2.37 -20.92
N VAL A 184 16.43 -3.22 -20.28
CA VAL A 184 16.40 -3.31 -18.81
C VAL A 184 17.67 -3.99 -18.30
N LYS A 185 18.44 -3.29 -17.46
CA LYS A 185 19.68 -3.80 -16.89
C LYS A 185 19.62 -4.09 -15.39
N LEU A 186 18.57 -3.64 -14.70
CA LEU A 186 18.41 -3.87 -13.27
C LEU A 186 16.98 -4.28 -12.95
N GLN A 187 16.81 -5.38 -12.21
CA GLN A 187 15.52 -5.79 -11.63
C GLN A 187 15.50 -5.49 -10.14
N ILE A 188 14.42 -4.84 -9.67
CA ILE A 188 14.15 -4.57 -8.25
C ILE A 188 12.97 -5.41 -7.76
N GLY A 189 13.07 -5.92 -6.54
CA GLY A 189 11.98 -6.60 -5.85
C GLY A 189 12.14 -6.60 -4.33
N GLY A 190 11.17 -7.13 -3.60
CA GLY A 190 11.32 -7.46 -2.19
C GLY A 190 12.33 -8.60 -2.00
N SER A 191 12.82 -8.79 -0.78
CA SER A 191 13.79 -9.86 -0.49
C SER A 191 13.26 -11.27 -0.79
N ASP A 192 11.95 -11.46 -0.77
CA ASP A 192 11.26 -12.69 -1.20
C ASP A 192 11.40 -12.98 -2.70
N GLN A 193 11.74 -11.97 -3.51
CA GLN A 193 11.93 -12.08 -4.96
C GLN A 193 13.34 -12.48 -5.37
N TRP A 194 14.29 -12.60 -4.43
CA TRP A 194 15.70 -12.92 -4.74
C TRP A 194 15.87 -14.16 -5.61
N GLY A 195 15.12 -15.23 -5.29
CA GLY A 195 15.13 -16.48 -6.05
C GLY A 195 14.70 -16.30 -7.50
N ASN A 196 13.62 -15.53 -7.74
CA ASN A 196 13.11 -15.26 -9.08
C ASN A 196 14.07 -14.36 -9.88
N ILE A 197 14.59 -13.30 -9.27
CA ILE A 197 15.56 -12.37 -9.88
C ILE A 197 16.82 -13.11 -10.33
N THR A 198 17.43 -13.89 -9.44
CA THR A 198 18.67 -14.65 -9.77
C THR A 198 18.44 -15.75 -10.81
N THR A 199 17.24 -16.31 -10.87
CA THR A 199 16.88 -17.26 -11.94
C THR A 199 16.79 -16.55 -13.30
N GLY A 200 16.28 -15.32 -13.36
CA GLY A 200 16.28 -14.52 -14.58
C GLY A 200 17.69 -14.24 -15.10
N LEU A 201 18.60 -13.86 -14.22
CA LEU A 201 20.01 -13.66 -14.56
C LEU A 201 20.67 -14.96 -15.09
N GLU A 202 20.39 -16.10 -14.47
CA GLU A 202 20.90 -17.39 -14.92
C GLU A 202 20.34 -17.79 -16.29
N ILE A 203 19.05 -17.56 -16.56
CA ILE A 203 18.44 -17.78 -17.87
C ILE A 203 19.11 -16.93 -18.92
N MET A 204 19.31 -15.62 -18.69
CA MET A 204 19.97 -14.70 -19.63
C MET A 204 21.39 -15.15 -19.92
N ARG A 205 22.16 -15.51 -18.87
CA ARG A 205 23.54 -16.01 -19.02
C ARG A 205 23.60 -17.23 -19.92
N LYS A 206 22.68 -18.16 -19.77
CA LYS A 206 22.63 -19.39 -20.59
C LYS A 206 22.15 -19.18 -22.01
N LEU A 207 21.27 -18.18 -22.22
CA LEU A 207 20.77 -17.85 -23.54
C LEU A 207 21.78 -17.07 -24.39
N ARG A 208 22.48 -16.10 -23.77
CA ARG A 208 23.24 -15.06 -24.52
C ARG A 208 24.68 -14.88 -24.02
N GLY A 209 25.12 -15.64 -23.04
CA GLY A 209 26.46 -15.48 -22.45
C GLY A 209 26.52 -14.32 -21.44
N ASP A 210 27.62 -13.57 -21.47
CA ASP A 210 27.80 -12.43 -20.56
C ASP A 210 26.86 -11.28 -20.97
N VAL A 211 25.87 -11.03 -20.14
CA VAL A 211 24.88 -9.96 -20.30
C VAL A 211 24.99 -9.00 -19.12
N GLU A 212 25.10 -7.70 -19.40
CA GLU A 212 25.07 -6.68 -18.36
C GLU A 212 23.67 -6.56 -17.76
N ALA A 213 23.44 -7.30 -16.70
CA ALA A 213 22.17 -7.33 -15.98
C ALA A 213 22.39 -7.66 -14.50
N TYR A 214 21.64 -7.01 -13.63
CA TYR A 214 21.81 -7.07 -12.18
C TYR A 214 20.49 -7.24 -11.45
N GLY A 215 20.56 -7.73 -10.22
CA GLY A 215 19.47 -7.86 -9.30
C GLY A 215 19.68 -7.05 -8.02
N PHE A 216 18.62 -6.42 -7.55
CA PHE A 216 18.59 -5.60 -6.36
C PHE A 216 17.35 -5.93 -5.54
N THR A 217 17.50 -6.21 -4.25
CA THR A 217 16.35 -6.41 -3.36
C THR A 217 16.32 -5.40 -2.22
N ILE A 218 15.10 -5.08 -1.82
CA ILE A 218 14.80 -4.27 -0.65
C ILE A 218 14.28 -5.16 0.48
N PRO A 219 14.43 -4.75 1.75
CA PRO A 219 13.92 -5.53 2.87
C PRO A 219 12.38 -5.56 2.84
N LEU A 220 11.80 -6.69 3.25
CA LEU A 220 10.37 -6.75 3.52
C LEU A 220 10.03 -5.91 4.74
N MET A 221 8.91 -5.18 4.66
CA MET A 221 8.40 -4.43 5.81
C MET A 221 7.59 -5.35 6.72
N LEU A 222 8.08 -5.48 7.94
CA LEU A 222 7.38 -6.11 9.06
C LEU A 222 7.11 -5.06 10.13
N LYS A 223 6.06 -5.24 10.90
CA LYS A 223 5.83 -4.49 12.14
C LYS A 223 6.82 -4.95 13.20
N SER A 224 6.95 -4.16 14.27
CA SER A 224 7.81 -4.50 15.43
C SER A 224 7.46 -5.84 16.10
N ASP A 225 6.22 -6.31 15.94
CA ASP A 225 5.74 -7.63 16.41
C ASP A 225 6.01 -8.77 15.42
N GLY A 226 6.70 -8.51 14.29
CA GLY A 226 7.00 -9.49 13.24
C GLY A 226 5.84 -9.75 12.28
N THR A 227 4.68 -9.13 12.43
CA THR A 227 3.56 -9.27 11.50
C THR A 227 3.78 -8.43 10.25
N LYS A 228 3.13 -8.83 9.13
CA LYS A 228 3.25 -8.12 7.86
C LYS A 228 2.71 -6.69 7.99
N PHE A 229 3.53 -5.73 7.56
CA PHE A 229 3.13 -4.32 7.47
C PHE A 229 1.99 -4.15 6.46
N GLY A 230 1.09 -3.18 6.71
CA GLY A 230 0.02 -2.88 5.77
C GLY A 230 -1.34 -3.46 6.12
N LYS A 231 -1.45 -4.12 7.28
CA LYS A 231 -2.74 -4.55 7.82
C LYS A 231 -3.09 -3.75 9.08
N SER A 232 -4.29 -3.17 9.09
CA SER A 232 -4.91 -2.61 10.29
C SER A 232 -5.80 -3.67 10.98
N THR A 233 -6.42 -3.34 12.11
CA THR A 233 -7.46 -4.18 12.74
C THR A 233 -8.67 -4.41 11.82
N GLY A 234 -8.86 -3.56 10.79
CA GLY A 234 -9.91 -3.66 9.77
C GLY A 234 -9.49 -4.36 8.47
N GLY A 235 -8.26 -4.88 8.37
CA GLY A 235 -7.76 -5.54 7.16
C GLY A 235 -6.64 -4.77 6.45
N ALA A 236 -6.47 -4.99 5.16
CA ALA A 236 -5.45 -4.30 4.35
C ALA A 236 -5.84 -2.82 4.14
N VAL A 237 -4.83 -1.95 4.14
CA VAL A 237 -4.98 -0.53 3.77
C VAL A 237 -4.69 -0.40 2.28
N TRP A 238 -5.76 -0.12 1.53
CA TRP A 238 -5.76 -0.13 0.07
C TRP A 238 -5.33 1.22 -0.50
N LEU A 239 -4.78 1.21 -1.71
CA LEU A 239 -4.48 2.43 -2.45
C LEU A 239 -5.69 2.96 -3.24
N ASP A 240 -6.71 2.13 -3.43
CA ASP A 240 -7.98 2.53 -4.02
C ASP A 240 -8.79 3.38 -3.02
N PRO A 241 -9.12 4.64 -3.35
CA PRO A 241 -9.86 5.53 -2.47
C PRO A 241 -11.31 5.06 -2.20
N GLU A 242 -11.87 4.18 -3.03
CA GLU A 242 -13.17 3.56 -2.79
C GLU A 242 -13.11 2.51 -1.68
N GLN A 243 -11.96 1.81 -1.53
CA GLN A 243 -11.77 0.79 -0.50
C GLN A 243 -11.24 1.38 0.81
N THR A 244 -10.22 2.27 0.73
CA THR A 244 -9.68 3.03 1.86
C THR A 244 -9.68 4.51 1.46
N THR A 245 -10.54 5.31 2.09
CA THR A 245 -10.61 6.74 1.77
C THR A 245 -9.28 7.44 2.08
N PRO A 246 -8.97 8.57 1.42
CA PRO A 246 -7.77 9.36 1.74
C PRO A 246 -7.70 9.78 3.22
N TYR A 247 -8.86 9.99 3.86
CA TYR A 247 -8.94 10.26 5.30
C TYR A 247 -8.53 9.03 6.14
N GLU A 248 -9.07 7.84 5.85
CA GLU A 248 -8.68 6.59 6.53
C GLU A 248 -7.19 6.28 6.30
N PHE A 249 -6.71 6.52 5.07
CA PHE A 249 -5.31 6.36 4.70
C PHE A 249 -4.40 7.33 5.48
N TYR A 250 -4.82 8.61 5.61
CA TYR A 250 -4.15 9.59 6.47
C TYR A 250 -4.10 9.12 7.92
N GLN A 251 -5.23 8.69 8.48
CA GLN A 251 -5.31 8.22 9.87
C GLN A 251 -4.43 7.00 10.13
N PHE A 252 -4.33 6.08 9.17
CA PHE A 252 -3.43 4.95 9.29
C PHE A 252 -1.98 5.40 9.53
N TRP A 253 -1.46 6.29 8.69
CA TRP A 253 -0.09 6.78 8.81
C TRP A 253 0.09 7.71 10.02
N PHE A 254 -0.89 8.53 10.31
CA PHE A 254 -0.85 9.39 11.49
C PHE A 254 -0.82 8.59 12.80
N ASN A 255 -1.39 7.39 12.85
CA ASN A 255 -1.39 6.51 14.01
C ASN A 255 -0.16 5.57 14.10
N THR A 256 0.84 5.77 13.26
CA THR A 256 2.11 5.02 13.35
C THR A 256 2.74 5.20 14.74
N ALA A 257 3.23 4.11 15.31
CA ALA A 257 3.89 4.12 16.62
C ALA A 257 5.18 4.97 16.59
N ASP A 258 5.53 5.56 17.74
CA ASP A 258 6.72 6.42 17.86
C ASP A 258 8.02 5.70 17.48
N THR A 259 8.10 4.40 17.74
CA THR A 259 9.23 3.54 17.35
C THR A 259 9.31 3.22 15.86
N GLU A 260 8.20 3.33 15.14
CA GLU A 260 8.07 2.95 13.73
C GLU A 260 8.06 4.16 12.78
N VAL A 261 7.75 5.38 13.29
CA VAL A 261 7.53 6.55 12.44
C VAL A 261 8.79 7.00 11.70
N VAL A 262 9.96 7.01 12.35
CA VAL A 262 11.22 7.41 11.70
C VAL A 262 11.66 6.39 10.64
N PRO A 263 11.67 5.07 10.89
CA PRO A 263 11.84 4.07 9.85
C PRO A 263 10.87 4.21 8.68
N ALA A 264 9.59 4.52 8.95
CA ALA A 264 8.60 4.74 7.90
C ALA A 264 8.88 6.02 7.09
N LEU A 265 9.25 7.14 7.72
CA LEU A 265 9.67 8.36 7.02
C LEU A 265 10.84 8.11 6.08
N LYS A 266 11.86 7.39 6.52
CA LYS A 266 13.02 7.03 5.70
C LYS A 266 12.60 6.23 4.46
N LYS A 267 11.79 5.21 4.63
CA LYS A 267 11.46 4.23 3.58
C LYS A 267 10.39 4.71 2.60
N PHE A 268 9.34 5.33 3.10
CA PHE A 268 8.15 5.63 2.30
C PHE A 268 8.07 7.06 1.78
N THR A 269 8.78 8.04 2.37
CA THR A 269 8.71 9.44 1.91
C THR A 269 9.91 9.85 1.08
N PHE A 270 9.76 10.93 0.32
CA PHE A 270 10.85 11.57 -0.43
C PHE A 270 11.45 12.77 0.32
N LEU A 271 11.17 12.90 1.62
CA LEU A 271 11.74 13.95 2.45
C LEU A 271 13.27 13.84 2.49
N GLU A 272 13.94 14.99 2.43
CA GLU A 272 15.39 15.08 2.57
C GLU A 272 15.87 14.61 3.94
N LYS A 273 17.09 14.08 3.98
CA LYS A 273 17.70 13.54 5.20
C LYS A 273 17.62 14.51 6.39
N ASP A 274 17.98 15.78 6.20
CA ASP A 274 18.00 16.78 7.27
C ASP A 274 16.59 17.00 7.84
N LYS A 275 15.55 16.95 7.00
CA LYS A 275 14.16 17.04 7.44
C LYS A 275 13.74 15.82 8.28
N ILE A 276 14.15 14.63 7.87
CA ILE A 276 13.88 13.39 8.61
C ILE A 276 14.57 13.41 9.97
N GLU A 277 15.85 13.84 10.02
CA GLU A 277 16.58 13.93 11.27
C GLU A 277 15.97 14.97 12.24
N ALA A 278 15.52 16.12 11.73
CA ALA A 278 14.80 17.13 12.54
C ALA A 278 13.48 16.56 13.10
N LEU A 279 12.75 15.77 12.32
CA LEU A 279 11.52 15.09 12.77
C LEU A 279 11.83 13.99 13.81
N ARG A 280 12.95 13.28 13.67
CA ARG A 280 13.43 12.31 14.66
C ARG A 280 13.70 12.99 16.01
N GLU A 281 14.47 14.09 15.99
CA GLU A 281 14.77 14.85 17.20
C GLU A 281 13.48 15.38 17.89
N SER A 282 12.52 15.86 17.11
CA SER A 282 11.22 16.29 17.63
C SER A 282 10.45 15.14 18.29
N SER A 283 10.47 13.95 17.66
CA SER A 283 9.80 12.76 18.23
C SER A 283 10.44 12.32 19.57
N GLU A 284 11.76 12.49 19.73
CA GLU A 284 12.46 12.16 20.95
C GLU A 284 12.23 13.17 22.07
N LYS A 285 12.20 14.49 21.72
CA LYS A 285 12.09 15.58 22.70
C LYS A 285 10.64 15.90 23.07
N GLU A 286 9.73 15.86 22.09
CA GLU A 286 8.34 16.30 22.22
C GLU A 286 7.37 15.33 21.51
N PRO A 287 7.33 14.04 21.92
CA PRO A 287 6.53 13.02 21.23
C PRO A 287 5.03 13.35 21.17
N HIS A 288 4.54 14.12 22.14
CA HIS A 288 3.13 14.53 22.21
C HIS A 288 2.69 15.44 21.07
N LEU A 289 3.60 16.15 20.40
CA LEU A 289 3.31 16.99 19.23
C LEU A 289 3.06 16.18 17.96
N ARG A 290 3.52 14.93 17.90
CA ARG A 290 3.33 13.99 16.78
C ARG A 290 3.70 14.58 15.41
N LEU A 291 4.74 15.44 15.35
CA LEU A 291 5.14 16.12 14.10
C LEU A 291 5.65 15.14 13.05
N ALA A 292 6.35 14.08 13.47
CA ALA A 292 6.83 13.03 12.56
C ALA A 292 5.67 12.24 11.94
N GLN A 293 4.68 11.85 12.75
CA GLN A 293 3.48 11.15 12.25
C GLN A 293 2.65 12.03 11.32
N LYS A 294 2.54 13.32 11.65
CA LYS A 294 1.86 14.29 10.78
C LYS A 294 2.55 14.40 9.43
N ALA A 295 3.86 14.61 9.42
CA ALA A 295 4.65 14.70 8.20
C ALA A 295 4.56 13.41 7.35
N LEU A 296 4.63 12.24 8.02
CA LEU A 296 4.48 10.94 7.34
C LEU A 296 3.11 10.81 6.67
N ALA A 297 2.03 11.12 7.39
CA ALA A 297 0.66 11.00 6.87
C ALA A 297 0.41 11.98 5.71
N GLU A 298 0.85 13.23 5.82
CA GLU A 298 0.73 14.23 4.76
C GLU A 298 1.47 13.82 3.49
N GLU A 299 2.74 13.38 3.60
CA GLU A 299 3.53 12.92 2.48
C GLU A 299 2.91 11.69 1.80
N MET A 300 2.44 10.72 2.58
CA MET A 300 1.87 9.49 2.03
C MET A 300 0.56 9.73 1.30
N VAL A 301 -0.35 10.56 1.83
CA VAL A 301 -1.58 10.93 1.11
C VAL A 301 -1.25 11.70 -0.16
N LYS A 302 -0.30 12.63 -0.10
CA LYS A 302 0.15 13.39 -1.25
C LYS A 302 0.73 12.52 -2.35
N ILE A 303 1.59 11.57 -2.00
CA ILE A 303 2.21 10.63 -2.95
C ILE A 303 1.15 9.76 -3.64
N VAL A 304 0.24 9.16 -2.87
CA VAL A 304 -0.71 8.16 -3.37
C VAL A 304 -1.96 8.80 -3.97
N HIS A 305 -2.54 9.80 -3.31
CA HIS A 305 -3.85 10.37 -3.67
C HIS A 305 -3.78 11.81 -4.21
N GLY A 306 -2.68 12.52 -3.99
CA GLY A 306 -2.46 13.89 -4.46
C GLY A 306 -2.86 14.97 -3.46
N GLU A 307 -2.54 16.22 -3.82
CA GLU A 307 -2.70 17.41 -2.94
C GLU A 307 -4.17 17.65 -2.55
N LYS A 308 -5.11 17.54 -3.51
CA LYS A 308 -6.54 17.76 -3.22
C LYS A 308 -7.10 16.77 -2.21
N ALA A 309 -6.67 15.50 -2.31
CA ALA A 309 -7.07 14.47 -1.37
C ALA A 309 -6.47 14.71 0.02
N LEU A 310 -5.25 15.24 0.09
CA LEU A 310 -4.63 15.67 1.34
C LEU A 310 -5.41 16.81 1.99
N GLU A 311 -5.76 17.84 1.22
CA GLU A 311 -6.57 18.96 1.71
C GLU A 311 -7.89 18.48 2.31
N SER A 312 -8.62 17.62 1.59
CA SER A 312 -9.86 17.01 2.08
C SER A 312 -9.64 16.18 3.37
N ALA A 313 -8.60 15.34 3.43
CA ALA A 313 -8.30 14.57 4.63
C ALA A 313 -7.97 15.43 5.85
N LEU A 314 -7.28 16.56 5.64
CA LEU A 314 -6.99 17.54 6.69
C LEU A 314 -8.24 18.29 7.14
N ASN A 315 -9.14 18.68 6.22
CA ASN A 315 -10.42 19.31 6.54
C ASN A 315 -11.29 18.38 7.39
N ILE A 316 -11.41 17.11 7.00
CA ILE A 316 -12.14 16.10 7.75
C ILE A 316 -11.53 15.93 9.16
N THR A 317 -10.20 15.80 9.24
CA THR A 317 -9.50 15.67 10.52
C THR A 317 -9.79 16.85 11.44
N LYS A 318 -9.71 18.08 10.92
CA LYS A 318 -10.00 19.31 11.66
C LYS A 318 -11.45 19.38 12.11
N ALA A 319 -12.39 19.08 11.22
CA ALA A 319 -13.83 19.11 11.52
C ALA A 319 -14.23 18.09 12.59
N LEU A 320 -13.71 16.86 12.52
CA LEU A 320 -13.95 15.84 13.54
C LEU A 320 -13.32 16.21 14.89
N PHE A 321 -12.12 16.85 14.89
CA PHE A 321 -11.48 17.30 16.12
C PHE A 321 -12.18 18.49 16.78
N SER A 322 -12.54 19.51 15.99
CA SER A 322 -13.23 20.72 16.49
C SER A 322 -14.72 20.53 16.76
N GLY A 323 -15.35 19.53 16.14
CA GLY A 323 -16.78 19.30 16.18
C GLY A 323 -17.56 19.98 15.05
N ASN A 324 -16.90 20.67 14.11
CA ASN A 324 -17.54 21.41 13.03
C ASN A 324 -17.90 20.53 11.82
N ILE A 325 -18.50 19.37 12.06
CA ILE A 325 -18.82 18.38 11.01
C ILE A 325 -19.75 18.98 9.93
N LYS A 326 -20.57 19.95 10.29
CA LYS A 326 -21.51 20.63 9.37
C LYS A 326 -20.82 21.51 8.30
N GLU A 327 -19.53 21.80 8.48
CA GLU A 327 -18.75 22.58 7.51
C GLU A 327 -18.17 21.72 6.37
N LEU A 328 -18.24 20.40 6.49
CA LEU A 328 -17.75 19.46 5.49
C LEU A 328 -18.64 19.44 4.25
N THR A 329 -18.03 19.31 3.09
CA THR A 329 -18.74 19.01 1.84
C THR A 329 -19.40 17.63 1.88
N HIS A 330 -20.36 17.38 0.99
CA HIS A 330 -21.03 16.09 0.89
C HIS A 330 -20.04 14.89 0.78
N ASP A 331 -19.03 15.00 -0.08
CA ASP A 331 -18.05 13.94 -0.29
C ASP A 331 -17.12 13.76 0.94
N GLU A 332 -16.71 14.87 1.56
CA GLU A 332 -15.93 14.84 2.81
C GLU A 332 -16.73 14.23 3.96
N LEU A 333 -18.02 14.56 4.05
CA LEU A 333 -18.90 14.01 5.06
C LEU A 333 -19.08 12.50 4.89
N LYS A 334 -19.31 12.02 3.67
CA LYS A 334 -19.35 10.60 3.37
C LYS A 334 -18.04 9.88 3.71
N ALA A 335 -16.90 10.50 3.37
CA ALA A 335 -15.59 9.96 3.70
C ALA A 335 -15.33 9.93 5.21
N ALA A 336 -15.76 10.97 5.94
CA ALA A 336 -15.62 11.07 7.40
C ALA A 336 -16.37 9.99 8.15
N VAL A 337 -17.56 9.63 7.67
CA VAL A 337 -18.43 8.65 8.34
C VAL A 337 -18.22 7.20 7.87
N LYS A 338 -17.50 7.01 6.76
CA LYS A 338 -17.13 5.68 6.29
C LYS A 338 -16.26 4.99 7.36
N GLY A 339 -16.59 3.77 7.70
CA GLY A 339 -15.86 3.02 8.74
C GLY A 339 -16.27 3.33 10.19
N MET A 340 -17.14 4.32 10.45
CA MET A 340 -17.71 4.50 11.78
C MET A 340 -18.64 3.33 12.14
N PRO A 341 -18.69 2.92 13.41
CA PRO A 341 -19.75 2.02 13.88
C PRO A 341 -21.12 2.61 13.53
N LYS A 342 -22.04 1.75 13.08
CA LYS A 342 -23.36 2.17 12.59
C LYS A 342 -24.50 1.63 13.43
N SER A 343 -25.58 2.42 13.52
CA SER A 343 -26.89 1.99 14.03
C SER A 343 -27.98 2.51 13.12
N GLU A 344 -29.04 1.73 12.91
CA GLU A 344 -30.16 2.08 12.04
C GLU A 344 -31.36 2.50 12.86
N PHE A 345 -32.01 3.57 12.47
CA PHE A 345 -33.19 4.14 13.16
C PHE A 345 -34.30 4.51 12.17
N GLU A 346 -35.52 4.60 12.67
CA GLU A 346 -36.64 5.17 11.93
C GLU A 346 -36.55 6.71 11.91
N LYS A 347 -37.13 7.34 10.88
CA LYS A 347 -37.22 8.80 10.77
C LYS A 347 -38.31 9.37 11.70
N LYS A 348 -38.07 9.32 13.02
CA LYS A 348 -38.91 9.94 14.06
C LYS A 348 -38.06 10.74 15.03
N GLU A 349 -38.69 11.39 15.98
CA GLU A 349 -38.05 12.11 17.08
C GLU A 349 -37.62 11.17 18.19
N TYR A 350 -36.44 11.42 18.78
CA TYR A 350 -35.90 10.63 19.89
C TYR A 350 -35.39 11.54 21.01
N ASN A 351 -35.80 11.28 22.26
CA ASN A 351 -35.09 11.89 23.38
C ASN A 351 -33.63 11.45 23.41
N ILE A 352 -32.69 12.36 23.69
CA ILE A 352 -31.26 12.10 23.65
C ILE A 352 -30.82 10.91 24.51
N VAL A 353 -31.41 10.74 25.68
CA VAL A 353 -31.08 9.66 26.61
C VAL A 353 -31.44 8.29 26.02
N ASP A 354 -32.62 8.19 25.42
CA ASP A 354 -33.08 6.98 24.76
C ASP A 354 -32.27 6.69 23.48
N PHE A 355 -32.03 7.72 22.71
CA PHE A 355 -31.23 7.65 21.47
C PHE A 355 -29.80 7.12 21.70
N LEU A 356 -29.14 7.57 22.79
CA LEU A 356 -27.81 7.10 23.16
C LEU A 356 -27.79 5.61 23.57
N VAL A 357 -28.84 5.14 24.23
CA VAL A 357 -28.95 3.73 24.67
C VAL A 357 -29.30 2.83 23.49
N GLU A 358 -30.33 3.22 22.71
CA GLU A 358 -30.80 2.44 21.55
C GLU A 358 -29.73 2.34 20.48
N SER A 359 -28.93 3.40 20.28
CA SER A 359 -27.78 3.39 19.38
C SER A 359 -26.60 2.53 19.87
N LYS A 360 -26.64 2.04 21.12
CA LYS A 360 -25.56 1.29 21.78
C LYS A 360 -24.28 2.08 22.02
N LEU A 361 -24.32 3.40 21.92
CA LEU A 361 -23.17 4.26 22.26
C LEU A 361 -22.88 4.22 23.76
N VAL A 362 -23.93 4.05 24.57
CA VAL A 362 -23.87 3.82 26.03
C VAL A 362 -24.68 2.57 26.42
N GLN A 363 -24.38 2.00 27.58
CA GLN A 363 -24.96 0.75 28.01
C GLN A 363 -26.29 0.91 28.84
N SER A 364 -26.55 2.12 29.36
CA SER A 364 -27.71 2.35 30.20
C SER A 364 -28.16 3.81 30.21
N LYS A 365 -29.44 4.04 30.51
CA LYS A 365 -30.03 5.39 30.69
C LYS A 365 -29.33 6.18 31.80
N ARG A 366 -28.86 5.51 32.87
CA ARG A 366 -28.09 6.17 33.93
C ARG A 366 -26.80 6.76 33.36
N GLN A 367 -26.05 5.99 32.61
CA GLN A 367 -24.82 6.43 31.97
C GLN A 367 -25.08 7.54 30.93
N ALA A 368 -26.15 7.39 30.13
CA ALA A 368 -26.53 8.42 29.18
C ALA A 368 -26.77 9.78 29.86
N ARG A 369 -27.56 9.81 30.97
CA ARG A 369 -27.82 11.03 31.73
C ARG A 369 -26.53 11.62 32.33
N GLU A 370 -25.67 10.80 32.86
CA GLU A 370 -24.36 11.23 33.40
C GLU A 370 -23.47 11.85 32.32
N ASP A 371 -23.37 11.20 31.16
CA ASP A 371 -22.58 11.69 30.03
C ASP A 371 -23.13 13.00 29.46
N VAL A 372 -24.46 13.15 29.35
CA VAL A 372 -25.11 14.42 28.91
C VAL A 372 -24.83 15.54 29.91
N ASN A 373 -25.08 15.30 31.22
CA ASN A 373 -24.84 16.30 32.27
C ASN A 373 -23.37 16.75 32.33
N ASN A 374 -22.43 15.83 32.11
CA ASN A 374 -21.00 16.12 32.08
C ASN A 374 -20.55 16.77 30.75
N GLY A 375 -21.47 16.97 29.81
CA GLY A 375 -21.18 17.53 28.51
C GLY A 375 -20.23 16.68 27.67
N ALA A 376 -20.33 15.36 27.82
CA ALA A 376 -19.54 14.39 27.07
C ALA A 376 -20.22 13.96 25.75
N VAL A 377 -21.48 14.38 25.52
CA VAL A 377 -22.27 13.99 24.34
C VAL A 377 -22.32 15.12 23.31
N TYR A 378 -22.17 14.73 22.05
CA TYR A 378 -22.26 15.65 20.90
C TYR A 378 -23.14 15.03 19.81
N VAL A 379 -24.00 15.86 19.22
CA VAL A 379 -24.84 15.55 18.06
C VAL A 379 -24.38 16.41 16.90
N ASN A 380 -23.90 15.80 15.82
CA ASN A 380 -23.32 16.49 14.66
C ASN A 380 -22.27 17.55 15.04
N GLY A 381 -21.50 17.28 16.08
CA GLY A 381 -20.47 18.18 16.60
C GLY A 381 -20.96 19.16 17.67
N ASP A 382 -22.25 19.45 17.74
CA ASP A 382 -22.81 20.32 18.76
C ASP A 382 -22.91 19.62 20.11
N LYS A 383 -22.42 20.27 21.14
CA LYS A 383 -22.43 19.74 22.52
C LYS A 383 -23.86 19.75 23.07
N VAL A 384 -24.31 18.61 23.57
CA VAL A 384 -25.62 18.46 24.18
C VAL A 384 -25.45 18.29 25.70
N THR A 385 -26.08 19.17 26.47
CA THR A 385 -26.07 19.18 27.95
C THR A 385 -27.48 19.15 28.57
N ASP A 386 -28.51 19.19 27.73
CA ASP A 386 -29.91 19.14 28.13
C ASP A 386 -30.43 17.70 28.00
N LEU A 387 -30.95 17.15 29.10
CA LEU A 387 -31.56 15.80 29.13
C LEU A 387 -32.87 15.71 28.34
N GLU A 388 -33.53 16.85 28.12
CA GLU A 388 -34.79 16.94 27.36
C GLU A 388 -34.51 17.23 25.87
N TYR A 389 -33.24 17.27 25.45
CA TYR A 389 -32.90 17.46 24.03
C TYR A 389 -33.53 16.34 23.19
N VAL A 390 -34.22 16.75 22.13
CA VAL A 390 -34.86 15.87 21.16
C VAL A 390 -34.06 15.90 19.86
N VAL A 391 -33.58 14.74 19.44
CA VAL A 391 -32.98 14.56 18.11
C VAL A 391 -34.11 14.48 17.08
N GLU A 392 -34.14 15.42 16.18
CA GLU A 392 -35.24 15.62 15.20
C GLU A 392 -34.71 15.79 13.77
N ALA A 393 -35.58 16.13 12.82
CA ALA A 393 -35.24 16.26 11.40
C ALA A 393 -34.05 17.22 11.13
N LYS A 394 -33.94 18.33 11.87
CA LYS A 394 -32.82 19.29 11.75
C LYS A 394 -31.45 18.70 12.10
N ASP A 395 -31.42 17.62 12.89
CA ASP A 395 -30.22 16.93 13.31
C ASP A 395 -29.81 15.80 12.34
N ARG A 396 -30.53 15.64 11.24
CA ARG A 396 -30.22 14.71 10.17
C ARG A 396 -29.43 15.42 9.09
N LEU A 397 -28.15 15.11 9.02
CA LEU A 397 -27.30 15.61 7.95
C LEU A 397 -27.71 14.94 6.65
N GLU A 398 -27.90 15.77 5.59
CA GLU A 398 -28.34 15.31 4.25
C GLU A 398 -29.58 14.40 4.26
N ASP A 399 -30.50 14.62 5.22
CA ASP A 399 -31.73 13.84 5.42
C ASP A 399 -31.50 12.32 5.67
N GLY A 400 -30.26 11.89 5.87
CA GLY A 400 -29.90 10.47 5.90
C GLY A 400 -29.23 9.98 7.17
N PHE A 401 -28.53 10.81 7.93
CA PHE A 401 -27.78 10.34 9.09
C PHE A 401 -27.48 11.40 10.14
N THR A 402 -27.17 10.96 11.36
CA THR A 402 -26.71 11.79 12.47
C THR A 402 -25.40 11.21 13.02
N VAL A 403 -24.42 12.06 13.26
CA VAL A 403 -23.15 11.67 13.87
C VAL A 403 -23.21 11.92 15.37
N LEU A 404 -23.17 10.85 16.15
CA LEU A 404 -23.05 10.90 17.60
C LEU A 404 -21.58 10.80 18.02
N ARG A 405 -21.18 11.60 19.00
CA ARG A 405 -19.88 11.50 19.65
C ARG A 405 -20.00 11.46 21.15
N ARG A 406 -19.27 10.52 21.79
CA ARG A 406 -19.10 10.45 23.24
C ARG A 406 -17.65 10.68 23.62
N GLY A 407 -17.40 11.73 24.41
CA GLY A 407 -16.04 12.15 24.78
C GLY A 407 -15.22 12.56 23.56
N LYS A 408 -13.91 12.23 23.55
CA LYS A 408 -12.98 12.67 22.50
C LYS A 408 -12.86 11.69 21.32
N LYS A 409 -13.18 10.41 21.49
CA LYS A 409 -12.79 9.37 20.51
C LYS A 409 -13.90 8.40 20.08
N LYS A 410 -15.03 8.35 20.78
CA LYS A 410 -16.09 7.40 20.44
C LYS A 410 -17.11 8.05 19.52
N TYR A 411 -17.10 7.67 18.25
CA TYR A 411 -18.05 8.09 17.23
C TYR A 411 -18.99 6.97 16.86
N LEU A 412 -20.21 7.30 16.48
CA LEU A 412 -21.22 6.40 15.96
C LEU A 412 -22.03 7.13 14.89
N LEU A 413 -22.26 6.46 13.78
CA LEU A 413 -23.17 6.91 12.73
C LEU A 413 -24.55 6.33 12.95
N VAL A 414 -25.56 7.18 13.03
CA VAL A 414 -26.97 6.78 12.98
C VAL A 414 -27.50 7.00 11.58
N GLU A 415 -27.90 5.93 10.91
CA GLU A 415 -28.53 5.95 9.58
C GLU A 415 -30.05 5.84 9.74
N TYR A 416 -30.83 6.61 8.99
CA TYR A 416 -32.28 6.61 9.07
C TYR A 416 -32.88 5.90 7.84
N LYS A 417 -33.86 5.03 8.14
CA LYS A 417 -34.68 4.33 7.14
C LYS A 417 -35.98 5.06 6.85
#